data_624b9433200b1e0ac0a0e6ad358a74ed
#
_entry.id   624b9433200b1e0ac0a0e6ad358a74ed
#
_cell.length_a   1.000
_cell.length_b   1.000
_cell.length_c   1.000
_cell.angle_alpha   90.00
_cell.angle_beta   90.00
_cell.angle_gamma   90.00
#
_symmetry.space_group_name_H-M   'P 1'
#
loop_
_entity.id
_entity.type
_entity.pdbx_description
1 polymer ?
#
loop_
_entity_poly.entity_id
_entity_poly.type
_entity_poly.pdbx_seq_one_letter_code
_entity_poly.pdbx_strand_id
1 'polypeptide(L)'
;MKAARLLFSTAAALMLSQCTLPSRVSLTSFFPSQREVVRRPLIVQPVQASSSPLYVWHGSGNPGLSTVTIDLSEQKAYLYKGGESLGWTYVATGRSGFNTPTGTFRIMEKQVDKRSNRYGSIVSSNGSVLRSNATAGVHSARGGRFVGAKMPYWMRLTGNGVGLHAGPIP
;
A
#
# COMPACT_ATOMS: atom_id res chain seq x y z
N MET A 1 14.36 -7.73 43.75
CA MET A 1 15.26 -7.05 44.71
C MET A 1 15.69 -5.69 44.13
N LYS A 2 15.48 -4.69 44.99
CA LYS A 2 16.02 -3.33 45.01
C LYS A 2 15.58 -2.32 43.93
N ALA A 3 14.65 -1.50 44.40
CA ALA A 3 14.34 -0.17 43.93
C ALA A 3 15.50 0.81 44.23
N ALA A 4 15.64 1.86 43.42
CA ALA A 4 16.29 3.09 43.82
C ALA A 4 15.48 4.28 43.29
N ARG A 5 14.82 4.96 44.19
CA ARG A 5 14.27 6.32 44.07
C ARG A 5 15.41 7.31 44.22
N LEU A 6 15.41 8.36 43.42
CA LEU A 6 16.08 9.61 43.74
C LEU A 6 15.13 10.79 43.56
N LEU A 7 14.82 11.41 44.66
CA LEU A 7 14.16 12.71 44.80
C LEU A 7 15.26 13.80 44.70
N PHE A 8 14.99 14.89 43.99
CA PHE A 8 15.62 16.18 44.28
C PHE A 8 14.59 17.30 44.22
N SER A 9 14.66 18.04 45.26
CA SER A 9 13.81 19.10 45.79
C SER A 9 14.23 20.46 45.25
N THR A 10 13.24 21.26 44.96
CA THR A 10 13.02 22.71 45.18
C THR A 10 14.21 23.69 45.28
N ALA A 11 14.09 24.79 44.54
CA ALA A 11 14.26 26.13 45.13
C ALA A 11 13.60 27.20 44.27
N ALA A 12 12.64 27.88 44.83
CA ALA A 12 12.03 29.10 44.38
C ALA A 12 12.93 30.31 44.66
N ALA A 13 13.02 31.23 43.73
CA ALA A 13 13.51 32.59 44.02
C ALA A 13 12.62 33.60 43.33
N LEU A 14 11.75 34.25 44.09
CA LEU A 14 11.05 35.48 43.71
C LEU A 14 12.08 36.62 43.72
N MET A 15 12.18 37.35 42.61
CA MET A 15 12.73 38.70 42.57
C MET A 15 11.67 39.66 42.05
N LEU A 16 11.11 40.41 42.99
CA LEU A 16 10.33 41.62 42.73
C LEU A 16 11.31 42.77 42.40
N SER A 17 11.24 43.26 41.16
CA SER A 17 11.88 44.52 40.81
C SER A 17 10.81 45.50 40.38
N GLN A 18 10.64 46.55 41.21
CA GLN A 18 9.78 47.69 40.93
C GLN A 18 10.47 48.55 39.87
N CYS A 19 9.80 48.85 38.77
CA CYS A 19 10.22 49.88 37.86
C CYS A 19 9.13 50.94 37.73
N THR A 20 9.52 52.14 38.15
CA THR A 20 8.84 53.41 38.10
C THR A 20 8.41 53.81 36.65
N LEU A 21 7.18 54.31 36.53
CA LEU A 21 6.64 54.86 35.30
C LEU A 21 7.26 56.25 35.03
N PRO A 22 7.72 56.51 33.81
CA PRO A 22 7.86 57.90 33.33
C PRO A 22 6.59 58.31 32.55
N SER A 23 6.14 59.50 32.90
CA SER A 23 4.99 60.18 32.33
C SER A 23 5.25 60.65 30.90
N ARG A 24 4.15 60.65 30.13
CA ARG A 24 3.96 61.37 28.85
C ARG A 24 4.83 60.92 27.67
N VAL A 25 4.23 60.05 26.83
CA VAL A 25 4.60 59.95 25.43
C VAL A 25 3.41 60.39 24.61
N SER A 26 3.68 61.40 23.79
CA SER A 26 2.77 61.95 22.78
C SER A 26 2.38 60.94 21.77
N LEU A 27 1.07 60.74 21.54
CA LEU A 27 0.53 59.91 20.46
C LEU A 27 0.71 60.64 19.14
N THR A 28 1.87 60.45 18.50
CA THR A 28 2.00 60.69 17.06
C THR A 28 1.70 59.39 16.37
N SER A 29 0.71 59.46 15.53
CA SER A 29 0.19 58.38 14.70
C SER A 29 1.30 57.70 13.87
N PHE A 30 1.73 56.54 14.28
CA PHE A 30 2.49 55.61 13.46
C PHE A 30 1.49 54.65 12.81
N PHE A 31 0.96 55.05 11.65
CA PHE A 31 0.39 54.07 10.74
C PHE A 31 1.56 53.43 10.01
N PRO A 32 1.80 52.11 10.20
CA PRO A 32 2.77 51.43 9.34
C PRO A 32 2.20 51.45 7.92
N SER A 33 2.96 52.05 7.02
CA SER A 33 2.74 51.96 5.58
C SER A 33 2.41 50.52 5.21
N GLN A 34 1.27 50.32 4.59
CA GLN A 34 0.89 49.01 4.03
C GLN A 34 1.97 48.58 3.05
N ARG A 35 2.85 47.69 3.48
CA ARG A 35 3.72 47.01 2.54
C ARG A 35 2.82 46.21 1.62
N GLU A 36 2.77 46.62 0.39
CA GLU A 36 2.15 45.91 -0.70
C GLU A 36 2.77 44.52 -0.73
N VAL A 37 1.99 43.52 -0.26
CA VAL A 37 2.39 42.11 -0.33
C VAL A 37 2.27 41.72 -1.79
N VAL A 38 3.37 41.86 -2.52
CA VAL A 38 3.50 41.32 -3.87
C VAL A 38 3.35 39.80 -3.72
N ARG A 39 2.13 39.30 -3.89
CA ARG A 39 1.84 37.88 -4.00
C ARG A 39 2.49 37.39 -5.29
N ARG A 40 3.71 36.92 -5.23
CA ARG A 40 4.29 36.13 -6.31
C ARG A 40 3.36 34.94 -6.53
N PRO A 41 2.84 34.73 -7.76
CA PRO A 41 2.11 33.51 -8.05
C PRO A 41 3.03 32.35 -7.73
N LEU A 42 2.59 31.46 -6.84
CA LEU A 42 3.24 30.16 -6.66
C LEU A 42 3.09 29.42 -7.98
N ILE A 43 4.14 29.43 -8.78
CA ILE A 43 4.24 28.54 -9.94
C ILE A 43 4.37 27.14 -9.32
N VAL A 44 3.23 26.50 -9.12
CA VAL A 44 3.19 25.06 -8.82
C VAL A 44 3.66 24.39 -10.11
N GLN A 45 4.95 24.09 -10.16
CA GLN A 45 5.45 23.21 -11.21
C GLN A 45 4.69 21.89 -11.08
N PRO A 46 4.10 21.37 -12.17
CA PRO A 46 3.50 20.05 -12.12
C PRO A 46 4.59 19.09 -11.65
N VAL A 47 4.38 18.47 -10.49
CA VAL A 47 5.19 17.34 -10.04
C VAL A 47 5.05 16.32 -11.15
N GLN A 48 6.07 16.17 -11.98
CA GLN A 48 6.15 15.05 -12.91
C GLN A 48 6.16 13.80 -12.03
N ALA A 49 5.00 13.14 -11.97
CA ALA A 49 4.92 11.82 -11.39
C ALA A 49 5.90 10.96 -12.21
N SER A 50 7.06 10.68 -11.62
CA SER A 50 7.97 9.67 -12.17
C SER A 50 7.22 8.35 -12.05
N SER A 51 6.56 7.94 -13.13
CA SER A 51 5.93 6.64 -13.21
C SER A 51 7.05 5.61 -13.25
N SER A 52 7.46 5.13 -12.07
CA SER A 52 8.32 3.96 -11.98
C SER A 52 7.65 2.82 -12.76
N PRO A 53 8.36 2.09 -13.61
CA PRO A 53 7.76 1.02 -14.38
C PRO A 53 7.15 -0.02 -13.43
N LEU A 54 5.95 -0.52 -13.78
CA LEU A 54 5.29 -1.57 -12.99
C LEU A 54 6.01 -2.92 -13.14
N TYR A 55 6.83 -3.08 -14.16
CA TYR A 55 7.66 -4.26 -14.41
C TYR A 55 8.85 -3.91 -15.30
N VAL A 56 9.86 -4.76 -15.27
CA VAL A 56 10.99 -4.76 -16.20
C VAL A 56 11.13 -6.15 -16.80
N TRP A 57 11.38 -6.25 -18.10
CA TRP A 57 11.54 -7.50 -18.81
C TRP A 57 12.75 -7.41 -19.76
N HIS A 58 13.71 -8.34 -19.60
CA HIS A 58 14.99 -8.35 -20.34
C HIS A 58 15.06 -9.41 -21.45
N GLY A 59 14.00 -10.19 -21.67
CA GLY A 59 14.01 -11.19 -22.73
C GLY A 59 13.67 -12.61 -22.27
N SER A 60 14.10 -13.61 -23.07
CA SER A 60 13.72 -15.00 -22.89
C SER A 60 14.65 -15.83 -21.99
N GLY A 61 15.82 -15.30 -21.64
CA GLY A 61 16.83 -15.97 -20.83
C GLY A 61 17.46 -17.22 -21.48
N ASN A 62 18.42 -17.81 -20.79
CA ASN A 62 19.09 -19.04 -21.21
C ASN A 62 18.15 -20.28 -21.10
N PRO A 63 18.45 -21.36 -21.83
CA PRO A 63 17.78 -22.64 -21.59
C PRO A 63 17.93 -23.09 -20.13
N GLY A 64 16.87 -23.67 -19.58
CA GLY A 64 16.90 -24.17 -18.21
C GLY A 64 15.65 -23.94 -17.42
N LEU A 65 15.73 -24.20 -16.11
CA LEU A 65 14.62 -24.09 -15.19
C LEU A 65 14.19 -22.64 -15.02
N SER A 66 12.88 -22.38 -15.13
CA SER A 66 12.27 -21.10 -14.78
C SER A 66 11.97 -21.06 -13.28
N THR A 67 12.43 -20.02 -12.60
CA THR A 67 12.17 -19.78 -11.18
C THR A 67 11.63 -18.36 -10.96
N VAL A 68 10.81 -18.22 -9.92
CA VAL A 68 10.26 -16.93 -9.48
C VAL A 68 10.55 -16.78 -8.00
N THR A 69 11.20 -15.71 -7.61
CA THR A 69 11.39 -15.33 -6.20
C THR A 69 10.45 -14.19 -5.88
N ILE A 70 9.60 -14.35 -4.88
CA ILE A 70 8.66 -13.31 -4.46
C ILE A 70 9.13 -12.77 -3.12
N ASP A 71 9.47 -11.48 -3.10
CA ASP A 71 9.74 -10.74 -1.87
C ASP A 71 8.44 -10.09 -1.37
N LEU A 72 7.97 -10.56 -0.21
CA LEU A 72 6.72 -10.07 0.39
C LEU A 72 6.88 -8.66 0.97
N SER A 73 8.09 -8.27 1.35
CA SER A 73 8.37 -6.95 1.92
C SER A 73 8.41 -5.87 0.84
N GLU A 74 8.99 -6.19 -0.32
CA GLU A 74 9.04 -5.29 -1.46
C GLU A 74 7.78 -5.35 -2.35
N GLN A 75 6.94 -6.37 -2.15
CA GLN A 75 5.81 -6.68 -3.03
C GLN A 75 6.25 -6.85 -4.49
N LYS A 76 7.36 -7.59 -4.70
CA LYS A 76 7.95 -7.84 -6.01
C LYS A 76 8.17 -9.31 -6.27
N ALA A 77 8.02 -9.69 -7.53
CA ALA A 77 8.42 -10.98 -8.07
C ALA A 77 9.60 -10.80 -9.02
N TYR A 78 10.67 -11.51 -8.79
CA TYR A 78 11.87 -11.58 -9.62
C TYR A 78 11.85 -12.88 -10.43
N LEU A 79 12.02 -12.77 -11.74
CA LEU A 79 11.91 -13.89 -12.67
C LEU A 79 13.30 -14.28 -13.19
N TYR A 80 13.56 -15.58 -13.22
CA TYR A 80 14.82 -16.15 -13.69
C TYR A 80 14.57 -17.32 -14.62
N LYS A 81 15.52 -17.57 -15.54
CA LYS A 81 15.55 -18.76 -16.39
C LYS A 81 16.99 -19.18 -16.63
N GLY A 82 17.32 -20.46 -16.37
CA GLY A 82 18.69 -20.94 -16.46
C GLY A 82 19.68 -20.19 -15.57
N GLY A 83 19.22 -19.61 -14.45
CA GLY A 83 20.01 -18.79 -13.54
C GLY A 83 20.15 -17.32 -13.93
N GLU A 84 19.73 -16.94 -15.15
CA GLU A 84 19.76 -15.57 -15.64
C GLU A 84 18.49 -14.80 -15.22
N SER A 85 18.64 -13.54 -14.81
CA SER A 85 17.52 -12.67 -14.47
C SER A 85 16.80 -12.23 -15.74
N LEU A 86 15.49 -12.48 -15.79
CA LEU A 86 14.60 -12.01 -16.86
C LEU A 86 13.95 -10.66 -16.54
N GLY A 87 13.99 -10.25 -15.29
CA GLY A 87 13.34 -9.02 -14.84
C GLY A 87 12.52 -9.20 -13.58
N TRP A 88 11.65 -8.24 -13.32
CA TRP A 88 10.81 -8.22 -12.14
C TRP A 88 9.45 -7.57 -12.43
N THR A 89 8.49 -7.82 -11.56
CA THR A 89 7.17 -7.15 -11.58
C THR A 89 6.68 -6.93 -10.14
N TYR A 90 5.87 -5.92 -9.95
CA TYR A 90 5.12 -5.82 -8.69
C TYR A 90 4.11 -6.95 -8.58
N VAL A 91 3.79 -7.32 -7.36
CA VAL A 91 2.76 -8.29 -7.01
C VAL A 91 1.91 -7.76 -5.87
N ALA A 92 0.66 -8.21 -5.81
CA ALA A 92 -0.18 -8.03 -4.63
C ALA A 92 -0.23 -9.37 -3.88
N THR A 93 0.18 -9.36 -2.61
CA THR A 93 0.15 -10.54 -1.75
C THR A 93 -1.09 -10.55 -0.86
N GLY A 94 -1.25 -11.59 -0.04
CA GLY A 94 -2.42 -11.74 0.81
C GLY A 94 -2.56 -10.60 1.83
N ARG A 95 -3.77 -10.08 1.96
CA ARG A 95 -4.13 -9.07 2.98
C ARG A 95 -4.19 -9.71 4.38
N SER A 96 -4.32 -8.87 5.40
CA SER A 96 -4.53 -9.32 6.79
C SER A 96 -5.67 -10.38 6.88
N GLY A 97 -5.40 -11.47 7.57
CA GLY A 97 -6.28 -12.64 7.66
C GLY A 97 -6.21 -13.62 6.47
N PHE A 98 -5.45 -13.28 5.42
CA PHE A 98 -5.23 -14.12 4.23
C PHE A 98 -3.75 -14.14 3.87
N ASN A 99 -2.90 -14.46 4.83
CA ASN A 99 -1.45 -14.38 4.68
C ASN A 99 -0.94 -15.26 3.55
N THR A 100 -0.01 -14.72 2.77
CA THR A 100 0.72 -15.48 1.76
C THR A 100 1.72 -16.40 2.48
N PRO A 101 1.69 -17.70 2.24
CA PRO A 101 2.65 -18.62 2.86
C PRO A 101 4.05 -18.36 2.31
N THR A 102 5.05 -18.50 3.18
CA THR A 102 6.46 -18.46 2.83
C THR A 102 7.00 -19.86 2.62
N GLY A 103 8.06 -19.99 1.83
CA GLY A 103 8.72 -21.27 1.54
C GLY A 103 8.97 -21.47 0.05
N THR A 104 9.39 -22.68 -0.31
CA THR A 104 9.63 -23.09 -1.70
C THR A 104 8.48 -23.93 -2.20
N PHE A 105 7.92 -23.54 -3.33
CA PHE A 105 6.76 -24.19 -3.95
C PHE A 105 7.09 -24.62 -5.37
N ARG A 106 6.35 -25.60 -5.87
CA ARG A 106 6.34 -25.97 -7.29
C ARG A 106 4.99 -25.64 -7.89
N ILE A 107 4.98 -25.23 -9.17
CA ILE A 107 3.73 -25.06 -9.90
C ILE A 107 3.13 -26.42 -10.17
N MET A 108 1.97 -26.71 -9.60
CA MET A 108 1.25 -27.97 -9.67
C MET A 108 0.26 -28.02 -10.85
N GLU A 109 -0.26 -26.85 -11.24
CA GLU A 109 -1.30 -26.73 -12.26
C GLU A 109 -1.19 -25.36 -12.92
N LYS A 110 -1.51 -25.29 -14.23
CA LYS A 110 -1.61 -24.03 -14.98
C LYS A 110 -2.93 -23.98 -15.73
N GLN A 111 -3.65 -22.87 -15.63
CA GLN A 111 -4.88 -22.62 -16.39
C GLN A 111 -4.89 -21.19 -16.93
N VAL A 112 -5.19 -21.02 -18.22
CA VAL A 112 -5.25 -19.68 -18.84
C VAL A 112 -6.46 -18.92 -18.32
N ASP A 113 -7.64 -19.55 -18.35
CA ASP A 113 -8.92 -18.96 -17.94
C ASP A 113 -9.45 -19.65 -16.67
N LYS A 114 -8.96 -19.21 -15.53
CA LYS A 114 -9.44 -19.68 -14.23
C LYS A 114 -10.43 -18.69 -13.64
N ARG A 115 -11.46 -19.23 -13.01
CA ARG A 115 -12.30 -18.49 -12.06
C ARG A 115 -12.21 -19.11 -10.68
N SER A 116 -12.28 -18.26 -9.67
CA SER A 116 -12.32 -18.72 -8.29
C SER A 116 -13.65 -19.48 -8.03
N ASN A 117 -13.57 -20.64 -7.42
CA ASN A 117 -14.72 -21.38 -6.90
C ASN A 117 -15.14 -20.89 -5.51
N ARG A 118 -14.32 -20.07 -4.85
CA ARG A 118 -14.53 -19.60 -3.46
C ARG A 118 -14.87 -18.11 -3.36
N TYR A 119 -14.18 -17.26 -4.12
CA TYR A 119 -14.33 -15.80 -4.03
C TYR A 119 -14.88 -15.23 -5.33
N GLY A 120 -15.80 -14.28 -5.23
CA GLY A 120 -16.43 -13.70 -6.41
C GLY A 120 -17.51 -12.68 -6.07
N SER A 121 -18.55 -12.66 -6.87
CA SER A 121 -19.71 -11.77 -6.71
C SER A 121 -21.00 -12.54 -6.89
N ILE A 122 -22.11 -12.02 -6.32
CA ILE A 122 -23.45 -12.47 -6.64
C ILE A 122 -24.02 -11.52 -7.69
N VAL A 123 -24.47 -12.06 -8.80
CA VAL A 123 -24.94 -11.32 -9.97
C VAL A 123 -26.37 -11.75 -10.28
N SER A 124 -27.26 -10.77 -10.49
CA SER A 124 -28.66 -11.01 -10.89
C SER A 124 -28.77 -11.56 -12.31
N SER A 125 -29.97 -11.96 -12.71
CA SER A 125 -30.26 -12.46 -14.05
C SER A 125 -29.99 -11.44 -15.16
N ASN A 126 -30.15 -10.15 -14.88
CA ASN A 126 -29.87 -9.06 -15.83
C ASN A 126 -28.38 -8.62 -15.82
N GLY A 127 -27.49 -9.28 -15.07
CA GLY A 127 -26.05 -8.97 -15.00
C GLY A 127 -25.64 -7.94 -13.96
N SER A 128 -26.57 -7.34 -13.21
CA SER A 128 -26.25 -6.39 -12.15
C SER A 128 -25.59 -7.08 -10.96
N VAL A 129 -24.57 -6.46 -10.38
CA VAL A 129 -23.90 -6.99 -9.19
C VAL A 129 -24.75 -6.71 -7.93
N LEU A 130 -25.32 -7.76 -7.36
CA LEU A 130 -26.09 -7.70 -6.13
C LEU A 130 -25.18 -7.68 -4.89
N ARG A 131 -24.05 -8.34 -4.97
CA ARG A 131 -23.04 -8.36 -3.90
C ARG A 131 -21.64 -8.55 -4.51
N SER A 132 -20.76 -7.62 -4.25
CA SER A 132 -19.32 -7.77 -4.47
C SER A 132 -18.69 -8.52 -3.29
N ASN A 133 -17.48 -9.08 -3.48
CA ASN A 133 -16.71 -9.79 -2.45
C ASN A 133 -17.51 -10.92 -1.77
N ALA A 134 -18.25 -11.66 -2.54
CA ALA A 134 -18.99 -12.83 -2.06
C ALA A 134 -18.08 -14.05 -1.89
N THR A 135 -18.32 -14.83 -0.83
CA THR A 135 -17.69 -16.13 -0.60
C THR A 135 -18.74 -17.22 -0.83
N ALA A 136 -18.43 -18.16 -1.72
CA ALA A 136 -19.30 -19.29 -2.02
C ALA A 136 -19.55 -20.12 -0.75
N GLY A 137 -20.78 -20.58 -0.57
CA GLY A 137 -21.19 -21.34 0.63
C GLY A 137 -21.39 -20.50 1.89
N VAL A 138 -20.90 -19.24 1.92
CA VAL A 138 -21.12 -18.31 3.07
C VAL A 138 -22.21 -17.31 2.76
N HIS A 139 -22.20 -16.75 1.55
CA HIS A 139 -23.19 -15.74 1.15
C HIS A 139 -24.26 -16.36 0.27
N SER A 140 -25.53 -16.15 0.66
CA SER A 140 -26.67 -16.60 -0.12
C SER A 140 -26.73 -15.88 -1.47
N ALA A 141 -27.00 -16.65 -2.52
CA ALA A 141 -27.20 -16.15 -3.88
C ALA A 141 -28.67 -15.79 -4.20
N ARG A 142 -29.50 -15.49 -3.18
CA ARG A 142 -30.90 -15.11 -3.39
C ARG A 142 -31.06 -14.02 -4.45
N GLY A 143 -31.87 -14.29 -5.45
CA GLY A 143 -32.13 -13.36 -6.56
C GLY A 143 -31.00 -13.28 -7.60
N GLY A 144 -29.98 -14.13 -7.50
CA GLY A 144 -28.86 -14.13 -8.42
C GLY A 144 -28.09 -15.45 -8.44
N ARG A 145 -26.92 -15.43 -9.06
CA ARG A 145 -25.99 -16.55 -9.10
C ARG A 145 -24.59 -16.12 -8.66
N PHE A 146 -23.84 -17.02 -8.07
CA PHE A 146 -22.43 -16.79 -7.76
C PHE A 146 -21.60 -16.79 -9.06
N VAL A 147 -20.75 -15.78 -9.23
CA VAL A 147 -19.80 -15.66 -10.31
C VAL A 147 -18.42 -15.50 -9.71
N GLY A 148 -17.56 -16.51 -9.88
CA GLY A 148 -16.20 -16.52 -9.37
C GLY A 148 -15.35 -15.40 -9.98
N ALA A 149 -14.47 -14.81 -9.17
CA ALA A 149 -13.50 -13.83 -9.62
C ALA A 149 -12.60 -14.42 -10.72
N LYS A 150 -12.28 -13.64 -11.74
CA LYS A 150 -11.34 -14.03 -12.79
C LYS A 150 -9.92 -14.10 -12.20
N MET A 151 -9.21 -15.16 -12.53
CA MET A 151 -7.81 -15.40 -12.16
C MET A 151 -7.06 -15.88 -13.42
N PRO A 152 -6.85 -15.00 -14.41
CA PRO A 152 -6.20 -15.38 -15.66
C PRO A 152 -4.77 -15.83 -15.42
N TYR A 153 -4.29 -16.79 -16.20
CA TYR A 153 -2.95 -17.38 -16.09
C TYR A 153 -2.66 -17.97 -14.71
N TRP A 154 -3.65 -18.62 -14.14
CA TRP A 154 -3.54 -19.27 -12.84
C TRP A 154 -2.42 -20.31 -12.80
N MET A 155 -1.58 -20.21 -11.77
CA MET A 155 -0.52 -21.19 -11.46
C MET A 155 -0.68 -21.62 -10.00
N ARG A 156 -1.18 -22.84 -9.78
CA ARG A 156 -1.40 -23.40 -8.44
C ARG A 156 -0.08 -23.73 -7.78
N LEU A 157 0.09 -23.33 -6.54
CA LEU A 157 1.27 -23.63 -5.70
C LEU A 157 0.97 -24.62 -4.57
N THR A 158 -0.26 -24.65 -4.07
CA THR A 158 -0.63 -25.49 -2.91
C THR A 158 -1.95 -26.23 -3.12
N GLY A 159 -2.14 -27.34 -2.42
CA GLY A 159 -3.38 -28.11 -2.46
C GLY A 159 -4.60 -27.35 -1.93
N ASN A 160 -4.42 -26.43 -0.99
CA ASN A 160 -5.49 -25.59 -0.42
C ASN A 160 -5.82 -24.34 -1.25
N GLY A 161 -5.24 -24.20 -2.45
CA GLY A 161 -5.66 -23.21 -3.43
C GLY A 161 -4.90 -21.88 -3.39
N VAL A 162 -3.71 -21.83 -2.83
CA VAL A 162 -2.79 -20.71 -3.04
C VAL A 162 -2.13 -20.82 -4.41
N GLY A 163 -1.98 -19.71 -5.11
CA GLY A 163 -1.36 -19.67 -6.42
C GLY A 163 -1.14 -18.25 -6.92
N LEU A 164 -0.51 -18.16 -8.07
CA LEU A 164 -0.26 -16.91 -8.79
C LEU A 164 -1.30 -16.75 -9.90
N HIS A 165 -1.69 -15.54 -10.19
CA HIS A 165 -2.52 -15.19 -11.36
C HIS A 165 -2.28 -13.75 -11.76
N ALA A 166 -2.57 -13.41 -13.02
CA ALA A 166 -2.56 -12.03 -13.47
C ALA A 166 -3.82 -11.29 -12.99
N GLY A 167 -3.67 -10.00 -12.76
CA GLY A 167 -4.77 -9.13 -12.35
C GLY A 167 -4.29 -7.72 -12.06
N PRO A 168 -5.20 -6.79 -11.78
CA PRO A 168 -4.82 -5.45 -11.34
C PRO A 168 -4.09 -5.54 -10.01
N ILE A 169 -3.05 -4.73 -9.87
CA ILE A 169 -2.33 -4.51 -8.61
C ILE A 169 -2.92 -3.23 -8.02
N PRO A 170 -3.44 -3.26 -6.78
CA PRO A 170 -4.08 -2.11 -6.14
C PRO A 170 -3.11 -0.98 -5.83
#